data_5698cb79bfb6a105bb5b31cf035bb2da
#
_entry.id   5698cb79bfb6a105bb5b31cf035bb2da
#
_cell.length_a   1.000
_cell.length_b   1.000
_cell.length_c   1.000
_cell.angle_alpha   90.00
_cell.angle_beta   90.00
_cell.angle_gamma   90.00
#
_symmetry.space_group_name_H-M   'P 1'
#
loop_
_entity.id
_entity.type
_entity.pdbx_description
1 polymer ?
#
loop_
_entity_poly.entity_id
_entity_poly.type
_entity_poly.pdbx_seq_one_letter_code
_entity_poly.pdbx_strand_id
1 'polypeptide(L)'
;MTYRKVLVFWLPLAMAWLLMTVEGPWIQGVISRKPDSETQLAAFGLMFSLSILIETPVIMLLATGSALARNRQAFRVLWRFMMAVNLLVIGVAILMAFTPLLDFYLGALLNVPAHIVEATRPAMRIMILWGGLIGYRRFHQGIMIRFGKTRYVGYGTVLRVLVSGSMALALGAITQIAGAAIGALALVCAVAAEAIYTYRVSRVDVIRLLATPLTEKLQSLSYGDALRFHLPLAVTSFLTLGIHPVIERGLASMPDASQSLAAWPVIFSIMLLTRSGGMAYQEVVISLNDSEENHRILRGFTLRLGSSLSLIMVIFVFTPLIDFYNTTILDVPRNLHGLVLLGTQSACLIPLLTTLQSYLRALLMLSRKTAAIYQAIILGFVVTTVIVWGGIDRGLHGVLAAGLGLTIGHIIELGFLYFIYRRQDAALRLHWQSAVALAGGD
;
A
#
# COMPACT_ATOMS: atom_id res chain seq x y z
N MET A 1 -22.04 -14.07 17.79
CA MET A 1 -20.87 -14.41 16.91
C MET A 1 -19.79 -15.11 17.70
N THR A 2 -18.83 -15.85 17.07
CA THR A 2 -17.71 -16.52 17.75
C THR A 2 -16.36 -16.07 17.17
N TYR A 3 -15.27 -16.17 17.95
CA TYR A 3 -13.90 -15.90 17.47
C TYR A 3 -13.54 -16.75 16.23
N ARG A 4 -13.99 -18.01 16.17
CA ARG A 4 -13.78 -18.89 15.01
C ARG A 4 -14.40 -18.31 13.75
N LYS A 5 -15.61 -17.73 13.82
CA LYS A 5 -16.26 -17.10 12.67
C LYS A 5 -15.47 -15.89 12.18
N VAL A 6 -14.95 -15.06 13.12
CA VAL A 6 -14.10 -13.90 12.77
C VAL A 6 -12.80 -14.38 12.10
N LEU A 7 -12.15 -15.40 12.64
CA LEU A 7 -10.91 -15.97 12.09
C LEU A 7 -11.10 -16.51 10.67
N VAL A 8 -12.18 -17.29 10.46
CA VAL A 8 -12.49 -17.86 9.13
C VAL A 8 -12.81 -16.77 8.11
N PHE A 9 -13.44 -15.68 8.51
CA PHE A 9 -13.71 -14.54 7.65
C PHE A 9 -12.44 -13.73 7.35
N TRP A 10 -11.58 -13.53 8.36
CA TRP A 10 -10.34 -12.78 8.25
C TRP A 10 -9.26 -13.47 7.41
N LEU A 11 -9.11 -14.79 7.55
CA LEU A 11 -8.00 -15.54 6.95
C LEU A 11 -7.87 -15.39 5.42
N PRO A 12 -8.93 -15.49 4.61
CA PRO A 12 -8.83 -15.26 3.17
C PRO A 12 -8.39 -13.84 2.81
N LEU A 13 -8.87 -12.83 3.56
CA LEU A 13 -8.50 -11.44 3.36
C LEU A 13 -7.03 -11.20 3.73
N ALA A 14 -6.59 -11.75 4.86
CA ALA A 14 -5.20 -11.69 5.28
C ALA A 14 -4.26 -12.36 4.27
N MET A 15 -4.64 -13.52 3.74
CA MET A 15 -3.87 -14.23 2.71
C MET A 15 -3.76 -13.43 1.42
N ALA A 16 -4.81 -12.72 1.01
CA ALA A 16 -4.77 -11.85 -0.17
C ALA A 16 -3.80 -10.67 0.03
N TRP A 17 -3.79 -10.05 1.21
CA TRP A 17 -2.84 -9.00 1.56
C TRP A 17 -1.41 -9.55 1.65
N LEU A 18 -1.22 -10.71 2.28
CA LEU A 18 0.09 -11.38 2.40
C LEU A 18 0.69 -11.66 1.02
N LEU A 19 -0.09 -12.21 0.09
CA LEU A 19 0.35 -12.45 -1.29
C LEU A 19 0.84 -11.17 -1.97
N MET A 20 0.17 -10.05 -1.76
CA MET A 20 0.61 -8.76 -2.32
C MET A 20 1.95 -8.30 -1.74
N THR A 21 2.25 -8.62 -0.48
CA THR A 21 3.46 -8.15 0.21
C THR A 21 4.68 -9.03 -0.01
N VAL A 22 4.49 -10.28 -0.41
CA VAL A 22 5.60 -11.23 -0.73
C VAL A 22 6.38 -10.82 -1.98
N GLU A 23 5.75 -10.09 -2.90
CA GLU A 23 6.37 -9.67 -4.17
C GLU A 23 7.66 -8.87 -3.97
N GLY A 24 7.67 -7.95 -3.00
CA GLY A 24 8.83 -7.12 -2.67
C GLY A 24 10.07 -7.94 -2.24
N PRO A 25 9.98 -8.74 -1.16
CA PRO A 25 11.07 -9.63 -0.74
C PRO A 25 11.60 -10.55 -1.83
N TRP A 26 10.70 -11.09 -2.66
CA TRP A 26 11.11 -11.98 -3.76
C TRP A 26 12.01 -11.26 -4.77
N ILE A 27 11.59 -10.09 -5.23
CA ILE A 27 12.38 -9.27 -6.16
C ILE A 27 13.70 -8.83 -5.52
N GLN A 28 13.66 -8.38 -4.24
CA GLN A 28 14.85 -7.97 -3.49
C GLN A 28 15.87 -9.10 -3.39
N GLY A 29 15.43 -10.34 -3.13
CA GLY A 29 16.31 -11.51 -3.10
C GLY A 29 17.00 -11.80 -4.44
N VAL A 30 16.36 -11.50 -5.57
CA VAL A 30 17.01 -11.58 -6.89
C VAL A 30 18.03 -10.44 -7.08
N ILE A 31 17.67 -9.22 -6.66
CA ILE A 31 18.55 -8.04 -6.77
C ILE A 31 19.81 -8.23 -5.92
N SER A 32 19.66 -8.76 -4.69
CA SER A 32 20.78 -8.98 -3.76
C SER A 32 21.86 -9.93 -4.31
N ARG A 33 21.48 -10.82 -5.23
CA ARG A 33 22.40 -11.77 -5.89
C ARG A 33 23.07 -11.21 -7.15
N LYS A 34 22.80 -9.95 -7.49
CA LYS A 34 23.42 -9.29 -8.64
C LYS A 34 24.64 -8.46 -8.24
N PRO A 35 25.58 -8.19 -9.19
CA PRO A 35 26.66 -7.26 -8.93
C PRO A 35 26.16 -5.90 -8.47
N ASP A 36 26.93 -5.24 -7.61
CA ASP A 36 26.61 -3.92 -7.03
C ASP A 36 25.24 -3.90 -6.32
N SER A 37 24.93 -4.99 -5.62
CA SER A 37 23.60 -5.20 -5.03
C SER A 37 23.18 -4.11 -4.04
N GLU A 38 24.11 -3.46 -3.35
CA GLU A 38 23.81 -2.34 -2.45
C GLU A 38 23.22 -1.16 -3.22
N THR A 39 23.92 -0.69 -4.25
CA THR A 39 23.42 0.39 -5.13
C THR A 39 22.09 -0.01 -5.80
N GLN A 40 21.98 -1.27 -6.25
CA GLN A 40 20.78 -1.76 -6.95
C GLN A 40 19.56 -1.89 -6.03
N LEU A 41 19.73 -2.29 -4.76
CA LEU A 41 18.65 -2.30 -3.77
C LEU A 41 18.19 -0.88 -3.42
N ALA A 42 19.12 0.07 -3.23
CA ALA A 42 18.81 1.47 -3.01
C ALA A 42 18.05 2.06 -4.21
N ALA A 43 18.54 1.83 -5.42
CA ALA A 43 17.91 2.29 -6.66
C ALA A 43 16.51 1.69 -6.86
N PHE A 44 16.32 0.40 -6.54
CA PHE A 44 15.01 -0.26 -6.57
C PHE A 44 14.05 0.36 -5.57
N GLY A 45 14.48 0.62 -4.33
CA GLY A 45 13.66 1.24 -3.29
C GLY A 45 13.19 2.64 -3.69
N LEU A 46 14.11 3.50 -4.15
CA LEU A 46 13.80 4.85 -4.62
C LEU A 46 12.89 4.86 -5.85
N MET A 47 13.16 4.03 -6.84
CA MET A 47 12.32 3.85 -8.01
C MET A 47 10.90 3.43 -7.62
N PHE A 48 10.77 2.45 -6.73
CA PHE A 48 9.48 1.93 -6.29
C PHE A 48 8.69 2.98 -5.51
N SER A 49 9.33 3.65 -4.54
CA SER A 49 8.75 4.74 -3.75
C SER A 49 8.26 5.90 -4.62
N LEU A 50 9.10 6.38 -5.54
CA LEU A 50 8.72 7.44 -6.46
C LEU A 50 7.57 7.01 -7.38
N SER A 51 7.61 5.78 -7.90
CA SER A 51 6.56 5.25 -8.77
C SER A 51 5.22 5.14 -8.05
N ILE A 52 5.19 4.63 -6.79
CA ILE A 52 3.98 4.59 -5.96
C ILE A 52 3.43 6.00 -5.69
N LEU A 53 4.30 6.98 -5.46
CA LEU A 53 3.88 8.37 -5.24
C LEU A 53 3.23 8.97 -6.50
N ILE A 54 3.83 8.74 -7.67
CA ILE A 54 3.30 9.18 -8.97
C ILE A 54 1.95 8.53 -9.28
N GLU A 55 1.75 7.26 -8.90
CA GLU A 55 0.52 6.52 -9.18
C GLU A 55 -0.62 6.79 -8.19
N THR A 56 -0.41 7.56 -7.12
CA THR A 56 -1.45 7.82 -6.11
C THR A 56 -2.82 8.20 -6.69
N PRO A 57 -2.92 9.02 -7.76
CA PRO A 57 -4.21 9.31 -8.36
C PRO A 57 -4.91 8.07 -8.94
N VAL A 58 -4.17 7.16 -9.56
CA VAL A 58 -4.79 6.01 -10.25
C VAL A 58 -5.19 4.87 -9.30
N ILE A 59 -4.60 4.77 -8.11
CA ILE A 59 -4.94 3.75 -7.10
C ILE A 59 -6.43 3.80 -6.75
N MET A 60 -6.99 5.00 -6.62
CA MET A 60 -8.38 5.23 -6.21
C MET A 60 -9.41 5.05 -7.33
N LEU A 61 -9.00 4.76 -8.57
CA LEU A 61 -9.90 4.43 -9.68
C LEU A 61 -10.75 3.17 -9.40
N LEU A 62 -10.27 2.27 -8.55
CA LEU A 62 -11.06 1.12 -8.09
C LEU A 62 -12.33 1.57 -7.35
N ALA A 63 -12.18 2.44 -6.36
CA ALA A 63 -13.29 2.97 -5.58
C ALA A 63 -14.23 3.81 -6.47
N THR A 64 -13.67 4.65 -7.34
CA THR A 64 -14.43 5.49 -8.27
C THR A 64 -15.23 4.63 -9.25
N GLY A 65 -14.61 3.60 -9.84
CA GLY A 65 -15.28 2.68 -10.77
C GLY A 65 -16.39 1.87 -10.09
N SER A 66 -16.15 1.35 -8.89
CA SER A 66 -17.15 0.55 -8.15
C SER A 66 -18.35 1.39 -7.70
N ALA A 67 -18.13 2.63 -7.27
CA ALA A 67 -19.17 3.50 -6.76
C ALA A 67 -20.03 4.14 -7.87
N LEU A 68 -19.39 4.64 -8.93
CA LEU A 68 -20.02 5.53 -9.89
C LEU A 68 -20.40 4.88 -11.24
N ALA A 69 -19.84 3.72 -11.62
CA ALA A 69 -20.14 3.07 -12.91
C ALA A 69 -21.52 2.39 -12.90
N ARG A 70 -22.62 3.15 -13.01
CA ARG A 70 -23.98 2.66 -12.81
C ARG A 70 -24.73 2.35 -14.12
N ASN A 71 -24.39 3.00 -15.22
CA ASN A 71 -25.05 2.89 -16.51
C ASN A 71 -24.09 3.22 -17.66
N ARG A 72 -24.57 3.15 -18.91
CA ARG A 72 -23.79 3.45 -20.13
C ARG A 72 -23.15 4.84 -20.12
N GLN A 73 -23.92 5.86 -19.70
CA GLN A 73 -23.44 7.24 -19.70
C GLN A 73 -22.32 7.43 -18.65
N ALA A 74 -22.56 6.97 -17.43
CA ALA A 74 -21.56 7.02 -16.34
C ALA A 74 -20.30 6.25 -16.71
N PHE A 75 -20.42 5.05 -17.30
CA PHE A 75 -19.25 4.28 -17.76
C PHE A 75 -18.42 5.06 -18.78
N ARG A 76 -19.03 5.72 -19.78
CA ARG A 76 -18.32 6.51 -20.79
C ARG A 76 -17.57 7.71 -20.18
N VAL A 77 -18.20 8.40 -19.25
CA VAL A 77 -17.55 9.51 -18.51
C VAL A 77 -16.37 9.01 -17.71
N LEU A 78 -16.56 7.95 -16.93
CA LEU A 78 -15.51 7.36 -16.09
C LEU A 78 -14.38 6.75 -16.91
N TRP A 79 -14.68 6.15 -18.06
CA TRP A 79 -13.65 5.64 -18.97
C TRP A 79 -12.72 6.76 -19.47
N ARG A 80 -13.31 7.87 -19.93
CA ARG A 80 -12.52 9.03 -20.38
C ARG A 80 -11.77 9.69 -19.22
N PHE A 81 -12.39 9.78 -18.04
CA PHE A 81 -11.78 10.29 -16.83
C PHE A 81 -10.56 9.42 -16.43
N MET A 82 -10.72 8.09 -16.40
CA MET A 82 -9.63 7.14 -16.15
C MET A 82 -8.50 7.30 -17.16
N MET A 83 -8.81 7.43 -18.46
CA MET A 83 -7.79 7.66 -19.49
C MET A 83 -7.04 8.96 -19.29
N ALA A 84 -7.72 10.05 -18.92
CA ALA A 84 -7.10 11.34 -18.63
C ALA A 84 -6.15 11.26 -17.42
N VAL A 85 -6.58 10.61 -16.34
CA VAL A 85 -5.74 10.41 -15.14
C VAL A 85 -4.54 9.51 -15.45
N ASN A 86 -4.73 8.45 -16.24
CA ASN A 86 -3.62 7.58 -16.67
C ASN A 86 -2.60 8.32 -17.54
N LEU A 87 -3.06 9.15 -18.49
CA LEU A 87 -2.17 9.96 -19.33
C LEU A 87 -1.39 10.97 -18.50
N LEU A 88 -2.02 11.59 -17.50
CA LEU A 88 -1.34 12.48 -16.57
C LEU A 88 -0.22 11.76 -15.83
N VAL A 89 -0.50 10.59 -15.25
CA VAL A 89 0.47 9.78 -14.49
C VAL A 89 1.62 9.31 -15.39
N ILE A 90 1.32 8.83 -16.59
CA ILE A 90 2.33 8.44 -17.59
C ILE A 90 3.17 9.66 -18.00
N GLY A 91 2.54 10.81 -18.23
CA GLY A 91 3.24 12.05 -18.57
C GLY A 91 4.23 12.48 -17.48
N VAL A 92 3.81 12.44 -16.21
CA VAL A 92 4.70 12.71 -15.06
C VAL A 92 5.85 11.69 -15.02
N ALA A 93 5.56 10.40 -15.23
CA ALA A 93 6.60 9.35 -15.25
C ALA A 93 7.61 9.57 -16.41
N ILE A 94 7.15 9.99 -17.58
CA ILE A 94 8.02 10.34 -18.71
C ILE A 94 8.92 11.53 -18.35
N LEU A 95 8.35 12.58 -17.77
CA LEU A 95 9.12 13.75 -17.34
C LEU A 95 10.19 13.35 -16.32
N MET A 96 9.84 12.53 -15.33
CA MET A 96 10.81 12.00 -14.36
C MET A 96 11.91 11.16 -15.03
N ALA A 97 11.56 10.30 -15.98
CA ALA A 97 12.49 9.34 -16.58
C ALA A 97 13.46 9.96 -17.60
N PHE A 98 13.07 11.03 -18.32
CA PHE A 98 13.78 11.56 -19.47
C PHE A 98 14.25 13.01 -19.34
N THR A 99 13.91 13.71 -18.25
CA THR A 99 14.38 15.08 -18.02
C THR A 99 15.25 15.17 -16.76
N PRO A 100 15.92 16.29 -16.51
CA PRO A 100 16.66 16.53 -15.28
C PRO A 100 15.79 16.56 -13.99
N LEU A 101 14.48 16.37 -14.13
CA LEU A 101 13.56 16.38 -13.00
C LEU A 101 13.83 15.24 -11.99
N LEU A 102 14.32 14.08 -12.47
CA LEU A 102 14.77 12.99 -11.61
C LEU A 102 15.99 13.41 -10.78
N ASP A 103 16.97 14.08 -11.41
CA ASP A 103 18.17 14.56 -10.70
C ASP A 103 17.82 15.64 -9.69
N PHE A 104 16.92 16.55 -10.05
CA PHE A 104 16.40 17.53 -9.11
C PHE A 104 15.68 16.87 -7.94
N TYR A 105 14.79 15.91 -8.20
CA TYR A 105 14.01 15.26 -7.14
C TYR A 105 14.88 14.39 -6.24
N LEU A 106 15.64 13.44 -6.80
CA LEU A 106 16.48 12.53 -6.01
C LEU A 106 17.74 13.22 -5.50
N GLY A 107 18.44 13.99 -6.34
CA GLY A 107 19.71 14.61 -5.99
C GLY A 107 19.51 15.89 -5.15
N ALA A 108 18.83 16.90 -5.67
CA ALA A 108 18.71 18.19 -4.99
C ALA A 108 17.68 18.15 -3.84
N LEU A 109 16.49 17.55 -4.06
CA LEU A 109 15.44 17.54 -3.04
C LEU A 109 15.65 16.45 -1.98
N LEU A 110 15.99 15.21 -2.37
CA LEU A 110 16.19 14.10 -1.42
C LEU A 110 17.65 13.91 -0.99
N ASN A 111 18.61 14.61 -1.60
CA ASN A 111 20.05 14.51 -1.31
C ASN A 111 20.62 13.09 -1.50
N VAL A 112 20.09 12.32 -2.46
CA VAL A 112 20.54 10.97 -2.78
C VAL A 112 21.91 11.05 -3.49
N PRO A 113 22.87 10.15 -3.15
CA PRO A 113 24.16 10.07 -3.83
C PRO A 113 24.02 9.87 -5.34
N ALA A 114 24.84 10.58 -6.14
CA ALA A 114 24.73 10.63 -7.60
C ALA A 114 24.76 9.24 -8.27
N HIS A 115 25.61 8.32 -7.80
CA HIS A 115 25.70 6.97 -8.35
C HIS A 115 24.41 6.17 -8.19
N ILE A 116 23.64 6.39 -7.09
CA ILE A 116 22.32 5.77 -6.89
C ILE A 116 21.28 6.41 -7.80
N VAL A 117 21.32 7.73 -8.01
CA VAL A 117 20.43 8.42 -8.97
C VAL A 117 20.62 7.87 -10.37
N GLU A 118 21.88 7.70 -10.81
CA GLU A 118 22.21 7.11 -12.12
C GLU A 118 21.71 5.67 -12.24
N ALA A 119 21.87 4.84 -11.19
CA ALA A 119 21.37 3.48 -11.16
C ALA A 119 19.82 3.40 -11.16
N THR A 120 19.14 4.43 -10.63
CA THR A 120 17.67 4.51 -10.59
C THR A 120 17.07 4.83 -11.96
N ARG A 121 17.76 5.60 -12.80
CA ARG A 121 17.25 6.12 -14.07
C ARG A 121 16.77 5.03 -15.07
N PRO A 122 17.53 3.95 -15.34
CA PRO A 122 17.07 2.88 -16.22
C PRO A 122 15.79 2.20 -15.70
N ALA A 123 15.70 1.97 -14.41
CA ALA A 123 14.53 1.38 -13.78
C ALA A 123 13.29 2.30 -13.90
N MET A 124 13.46 3.62 -13.70
CA MET A 124 12.38 4.60 -13.91
C MET A 124 11.87 4.63 -15.35
N ARG A 125 12.74 4.48 -16.34
CA ARG A 125 12.34 4.39 -17.76
C ARG A 125 11.46 3.18 -18.04
N ILE A 126 11.72 2.05 -17.38
CA ILE A 126 10.90 0.84 -17.48
C ILE A 126 9.54 1.06 -16.82
N MET A 127 9.51 1.75 -15.68
CA MET A 127 8.29 1.98 -14.88
C MET A 127 7.30 2.97 -15.50
N ILE A 128 7.59 3.62 -16.60
CA ILE A 128 6.72 4.64 -17.24
C ILE A 128 5.28 4.13 -17.44
N LEU A 129 5.13 2.89 -17.93
CA LEU A 129 3.81 2.32 -18.20
C LEU A 129 3.12 1.77 -16.94
N TRP A 130 3.86 1.58 -15.85
CA TRP A 130 3.38 0.88 -14.66
C TRP A 130 2.16 1.56 -14.04
N GLY A 131 2.20 2.88 -13.80
CA GLY A 131 1.07 3.63 -13.24
C GLY A 131 -0.17 3.60 -14.14
N GLY A 132 -0.01 3.71 -15.46
CA GLY A 132 -1.12 3.60 -16.41
C GLY A 132 -1.76 2.21 -16.43
N LEU A 133 -0.95 1.15 -16.38
CA LEU A 133 -1.42 -0.23 -16.28
C LEU A 133 -2.16 -0.47 -14.95
N ILE A 134 -1.67 0.09 -13.85
CA ILE A 134 -2.35 0.04 -12.55
C ILE A 134 -3.69 0.75 -12.62
N GLY A 135 -3.76 1.96 -13.16
CA GLY A 135 -5.01 2.68 -13.27
C GLY A 135 -6.06 1.95 -14.10
N TYR A 136 -5.64 1.40 -15.25
CA TYR A 136 -6.49 0.56 -16.09
C TYR A 136 -7.01 -0.67 -15.33
N ARG A 137 -6.12 -1.41 -14.70
CA ARG A 137 -6.44 -2.56 -13.86
C ARG A 137 -7.41 -2.20 -12.73
N ARG A 138 -7.11 -1.15 -11.95
CA ARG A 138 -7.93 -0.70 -10.81
C ARG A 138 -9.34 -0.31 -11.23
N PHE A 139 -9.49 0.37 -12.35
CA PHE A 139 -10.81 0.73 -12.88
C PHE A 139 -11.64 -0.52 -13.20
N HIS A 140 -11.07 -1.49 -13.91
CA HIS A 140 -11.74 -2.74 -14.25
C HIS A 140 -12.04 -3.61 -13.02
N GLN A 141 -11.13 -3.65 -12.03
CA GLN A 141 -11.38 -4.28 -10.73
C GLN A 141 -12.57 -3.64 -10.01
N GLY A 142 -12.70 -2.31 -10.05
CA GLY A 142 -13.85 -1.60 -9.51
C GLY A 142 -15.18 -2.05 -10.15
N ILE A 143 -15.18 -2.22 -11.46
CA ILE A 143 -16.36 -2.77 -12.19
C ILE A 143 -16.64 -4.21 -11.73
N MET A 144 -15.63 -5.08 -11.65
CA MET A 144 -15.79 -6.46 -11.19
C MET A 144 -16.39 -6.53 -9.78
N ILE A 145 -15.89 -5.69 -8.85
CA ILE A 145 -16.40 -5.59 -7.48
C ILE A 145 -17.86 -5.18 -7.49
N ARG A 146 -18.24 -4.19 -8.29
CA ARG A 146 -19.63 -3.75 -8.46
C ARG A 146 -20.58 -4.88 -8.86
N PHE A 147 -20.12 -5.82 -9.68
CA PHE A 147 -20.88 -7.00 -10.11
C PHE A 147 -20.66 -8.23 -9.21
N GLY A 148 -20.11 -8.07 -8.00
CA GLY A 148 -19.92 -9.15 -7.02
C GLY A 148 -18.81 -10.14 -7.36
N LYS A 149 -17.94 -9.83 -8.32
CA LYS A 149 -16.87 -10.72 -8.81
C LYS A 149 -15.54 -10.55 -8.02
N THR A 150 -15.60 -10.37 -6.72
CA THR A 150 -14.42 -10.13 -5.85
C THR A 150 -13.39 -11.26 -5.90
N ARG A 151 -13.82 -12.52 -6.05
CA ARG A 151 -12.91 -13.69 -6.16
C ARG A 151 -11.94 -13.57 -7.33
N TYR A 152 -12.40 -13.02 -8.45
CA TYR A 152 -11.55 -12.85 -9.64
C TYR A 152 -10.49 -11.76 -9.44
N VAL A 153 -10.73 -10.78 -8.57
CA VAL A 153 -9.69 -9.82 -8.17
C VAL A 153 -8.55 -10.54 -7.46
N GLY A 154 -8.88 -11.48 -6.55
CA GLY A 154 -7.88 -12.32 -5.87
C GLY A 154 -7.07 -13.19 -6.86
N TYR A 155 -7.72 -13.81 -7.84
CA TYR A 155 -7.00 -14.59 -8.87
C TYR A 155 -6.05 -13.73 -9.71
N GLY A 156 -6.43 -12.48 -10.01
CA GLY A 156 -5.55 -11.51 -10.65
C GLY A 156 -4.30 -11.23 -9.82
N THR A 157 -4.44 -11.08 -8.51
CA THR A 157 -3.31 -10.89 -7.59
C THR A 157 -2.37 -12.10 -7.56
N VAL A 158 -2.90 -13.32 -7.53
CA VAL A 158 -2.09 -14.56 -7.62
C VAL A 158 -1.32 -14.60 -8.92
N LEU A 159 -1.98 -14.32 -10.06
CA LEU A 159 -1.32 -14.24 -11.38
C LEU A 159 -0.18 -13.22 -11.36
N ARG A 160 -0.40 -12.04 -10.79
CA ARG A 160 0.62 -10.99 -10.68
C ARG A 160 1.87 -11.47 -9.93
N VAL A 161 1.68 -12.07 -8.75
CA VAL A 161 2.80 -12.56 -7.93
C VAL A 161 3.57 -13.68 -8.64
N LEU A 162 2.86 -14.59 -9.33
CA LEU A 162 3.51 -15.63 -10.10
C LEU A 162 4.33 -15.06 -11.27
N VAL A 163 3.78 -14.08 -11.99
CA VAL A 163 4.48 -13.44 -13.11
C VAL A 163 5.67 -12.62 -12.61
N SER A 164 5.53 -11.82 -11.53
CA SER A 164 6.65 -11.03 -11.00
C SER A 164 7.77 -11.92 -10.51
N GLY A 165 7.44 -12.99 -9.76
CA GLY A 165 8.43 -13.92 -9.25
C GLY A 165 9.15 -14.68 -10.36
N SER A 166 8.42 -15.24 -11.35
CA SER A 166 9.02 -15.97 -12.46
C SER A 166 9.87 -15.07 -13.38
N MET A 167 9.40 -13.83 -13.65
CA MET A 167 10.17 -12.86 -14.43
C MET A 167 11.44 -12.42 -13.72
N ALA A 168 11.37 -12.11 -12.43
CA ALA A 168 12.56 -11.74 -11.66
C ALA A 168 13.60 -12.86 -11.65
N LEU A 169 13.19 -14.12 -11.41
CA LEU A 169 14.07 -15.28 -11.43
C LEU A 169 14.67 -15.52 -12.83
N ALA A 170 13.83 -15.52 -13.85
CA ALA A 170 14.29 -15.77 -15.22
C ALA A 170 15.29 -14.69 -15.67
N LEU A 171 14.95 -13.40 -15.52
CA LEU A 171 15.86 -12.31 -15.89
C LEU A 171 17.12 -12.31 -15.01
N GLY A 172 16.97 -12.62 -13.71
CA GLY A 172 18.08 -12.77 -12.80
C GLY A 172 19.07 -13.86 -13.21
N ALA A 173 18.59 -14.99 -13.72
CA ALA A 173 19.42 -16.13 -14.14
C ALA A 173 20.08 -15.95 -15.49
N ILE A 174 19.36 -15.39 -16.47
CA ILE A 174 19.79 -15.41 -17.88
C ILE A 174 20.35 -14.08 -18.39
N THR A 175 20.25 -12.98 -17.63
CA THR A 175 20.68 -11.66 -18.09
C THR A 175 21.71 -11.01 -17.17
N GLN A 176 22.50 -10.09 -17.73
CA GLN A 176 23.41 -9.22 -16.99
C GLN A 176 22.82 -7.82 -16.75
N ILE A 177 21.49 -7.69 -16.86
CA ILE A 177 20.80 -6.43 -16.63
C ILE A 177 20.94 -6.04 -15.14
N ALA A 178 21.03 -4.74 -14.87
CA ALA A 178 21.11 -4.19 -13.52
C ALA A 178 19.94 -4.63 -12.64
N GLY A 179 20.20 -4.92 -11.36
CA GLY A 179 19.20 -5.49 -10.46
C GLY A 179 17.92 -4.66 -10.31
N ALA A 180 18.04 -3.34 -10.21
CA ALA A 180 16.87 -2.44 -10.15
C ALA A 180 16.00 -2.50 -11.41
N ALA A 181 16.63 -2.64 -12.58
CA ALA A 181 15.93 -2.78 -13.87
C ALA A 181 15.22 -4.15 -13.97
N ILE A 182 15.82 -5.23 -13.45
CA ILE A 182 15.14 -6.53 -13.33
C ILE A 182 13.87 -6.40 -12.49
N GLY A 183 13.97 -5.75 -11.32
CA GLY A 183 12.82 -5.51 -10.45
C GLY A 183 11.72 -4.70 -11.14
N ALA A 184 12.09 -3.64 -11.86
CA ALA A 184 11.15 -2.81 -12.63
C ALA A 184 10.45 -3.62 -13.73
N LEU A 185 11.18 -4.41 -14.52
CA LEU A 185 10.62 -5.28 -15.56
C LEU A 185 9.66 -6.32 -14.98
N ALA A 186 10.04 -6.96 -13.87
CA ALA A 186 9.20 -7.93 -13.19
C ALA A 186 7.87 -7.32 -12.75
N LEU A 187 7.90 -6.12 -12.14
CA LEU A 187 6.70 -5.40 -11.71
C LEU A 187 5.81 -4.98 -12.89
N VAL A 188 6.39 -4.42 -13.96
CA VAL A 188 5.63 -3.97 -15.13
C VAL A 188 4.98 -5.16 -15.85
N CYS A 189 5.70 -6.24 -16.08
CA CYS A 189 5.16 -7.45 -16.70
C CYS A 189 4.05 -8.08 -15.87
N ALA A 190 4.22 -8.11 -14.55
CA ALA A 190 3.23 -8.65 -13.62
C ALA A 190 1.93 -7.84 -13.65
N VAL A 191 2.03 -6.51 -13.56
CA VAL A 191 0.86 -5.63 -13.63
C VAL A 191 0.21 -5.66 -15.01
N ALA A 192 0.99 -5.75 -16.09
CA ALA A 192 0.46 -5.91 -17.45
C ALA A 192 -0.34 -7.22 -17.60
N ALA A 193 0.19 -8.33 -17.10
CA ALA A 193 -0.52 -9.61 -17.10
C ALA A 193 -1.84 -9.54 -16.29
N GLU A 194 -1.81 -8.93 -15.11
CA GLU A 194 -3.01 -8.73 -14.30
C GLU A 194 -4.00 -7.77 -14.97
N ALA A 195 -3.54 -6.72 -15.65
CA ALA A 195 -4.39 -5.78 -16.38
C ALA A 195 -5.11 -6.48 -17.56
N ILE A 196 -4.40 -7.31 -18.32
CA ILE A 196 -4.95 -8.11 -19.41
C ILE A 196 -6.01 -9.10 -18.88
N TYR A 197 -5.67 -9.80 -17.79
CA TYR A 197 -6.59 -10.71 -17.10
C TYR A 197 -7.86 -9.99 -16.65
N THR A 198 -7.72 -8.88 -15.93
CA THR A 198 -8.82 -8.08 -15.39
C THR A 198 -9.72 -7.54 -16.51
N TYR A 199 -9.14 -7.06 -17.61
CA TYR A 199 -9.88 -6.65 -18.79
C TYR A 199 -10.74 -7.80 -19.36
N ARG A 200 -10.15 -8.99 -19.55
CA ARG A 200 -10.86 -10.16 -20.09
C ARG A 200 -12.03 -10.57 -19.21
N VAL A 201 -11.82 -10.64 -17.89
CA VAL A 201 -12.85 -11.04 -16.93
C VAL A 201 -13.98 -10.01 -16.80
N SER A 202 -13.62 -8.72 -16.82
CA SER A 202 -14.62 -7.62 -16.70
C SER A 202 -15.40 -7.34 -17.98
N ARG A 203 -14.98 -7.89 -19.14
CA ARG A 203 -15.60 -7.59 -20.44
C ARG A 203 -17.11 -7.81 -20.47
N VAL A 204 -17.59 -8.91 -19.88
CA VAL A 204 -19.04 -9.21 -19.79
C VAL A 204 -19.78 -8.15 -18.98
N ASP A 205 -19.17 -7.68 -17.88
CA ASP A 205 -19.77 -6.68 -16.99
C ASP A 205 -19.79 -5.30 -17.65
N VAL A 206 -18.73 -4.98 -18.41
CA VAL A 206 -18.67 -3.76 -19.24
C VAL A 206 -19.77 -3.77 -20.31
N ILE A 207 -19.99 -4.91 -20.99
CA ILE A 207 -21.08 -5.05 -21.97
C ILE A 207 -22.44 -4.83 -21.30
N ARG A 208 -22.67 -5.39 -20.11
CA ARG A 208 -23.89 -5.17 -19.31
C ARG A 208 -24.08 -3.69 -18.98
N LEU A 209 -23.03 -2.99 -18.52
CA LEU A 209 -23.07 -1.55 -18.24
C LEU A 209 -23.41 -0.74 -19.50
N LEU A 210 -22.83 -1.11 -20.64
CA LEU A 210 -23.10 -0.44 -21.92
C LEU A 210 -24.53 -0.69 -22.44
N ALA A 211 -25.16 -1.81 -22.05
CA ALA A 211 -26.55 -2.12 -22.34
C ALA A 211 -27.53 -1.44 -21.39
N THR A 212 -27.08 -0.96 -20.21
CA THR A 212 -27.93 -0.30 -19.21
C THR A 212 -28.18 1.16 -19.60
N PRO A 213 -29.42 1.57 -19.95
CA PRO A 213 -29.72 2.94 -20.32
C PRO A 213 -29.71 3.89 -19.12
N LEU A 214 -29.64 5.19 -19.38
CA LEU A 214 -29.89 6.21 -18.38
C LEU A 214 -31.40 6.27 -18.14
N THR A 215 -31.84 6.01 -16.93
CA THR A 215 -33.24 6.13 -16.50
C THR A 215 -33.45 7.45 -15.76
N GLU A 216 -34.65 8.02 -15.76
CA GLU A 216 -34.99 9.27 -15.07
C GLU A 216 -34.63 9.26 -13.56
N LYS A 217 -34.61 8.07 -12.94
CA LYS A 217 -34.21 7.89 -11.54
C LYS A 217 -32.69 7.95 -11.30
N LEU A 218 -31.86 7.89 -12.37
CA LEU A 218 -30.41 7.94 -12.30
C LEU A 218 -29.94 9.28 -12.88
N GLN A 219 -29.44 10.15 -12.01
CA GLN A 219 -28.83 11.41 -12.45
C GLN A 219 -27.64 11.13 -13.38
N SER A 220 -27.48 11.98 -14.41
CA SER A 220 -26.33 11.92 -15.31
C SER A 220 -25.06 12.25 -14.56
N LEU A 221 -24.01 11.43 -14.70
CA LEU A 221 -22.70 11.68 -14.12
C LEU A 221 -21.95 12.71 -14.98
N SER A 222 -21.47 13.78 -14.34
CA SER A 222 -20.57 14.75 -14.98
C SER A 222 -19.09 14.44 -14.67
N TYR A 223 -18.17 15.03 -15.46
CA TYR A 223 -16.74 14.98 -15.12
C TYR A 223 -16.44 15.68 -13.78
N GLY A 224 -17.17 16.75 -13.46
CA GLY A 224 -17.07 17.43 -12.18
C GLY A 224 -17.44 16.55 -10.99
N ASP A 225 -18.49 15.74 -11.13
CA ASP A 225 -18.91 14.79 -10.08
C ASP A 225 -17.88 13.68 -9.89
N ALA A 226 -17.35 13.15 -11.01
CA ALA A 226 -16.27 12.16 -10.95
C ALA A 226 -15.02 12.72 -10.25
N LEU A 227 -14.62 13.94 -10.60
CA LEU A 227 -13.47 14.63 -9.98
C LEU A 227 -13.71 14.93 -8.50
N ARG A 228 -14.88 15.47 -8.13
CA ARG A 228 -15.25 15.75 -6.73
C ARG A 228 -15.24 14.50 -5.86
N PHE A 229 -15.63 13.35 -6.42
CA PHE A 229 -15.56 12.06 -5.71
C PHE A 229 -14.13 11.55 -5.62
N HIS A 230 -13.37 11.64 -6.71
CA HIS A 230 -12.05 11.02 -6.85
C HIS A 230 -10.94 11.80 -6.14
N LEU A 231 -10.95 13.14 -6.22
CA LEU A 231 -9.86 14.00 -5.74
C LEU A 231 -9.57 13.84 -4.23
N PRO A 232 -10.56 13.84 -3.32
CA PRO A 232 -10.30 13.61 -1.90
C PRO A 232 -9.63 12.27 -1.62
N LEU A 233 -10.01 11.21 -2.36
CA LEU A 233 -9.42 9.89 -2.24
C LEU A 233 -7.96 9.88 -2.72
N ALA A 234 -7.68 10.53 -3.84
CA ALA A 234 -6.33 10.66 -4.39
C ALA A 234 -5.41 11.45 -3.45
N VAL A 235 -5.89 12.57 -2.90
CA VAL A 235 -5.14 13.37 -1.92
C VAL A 235 -4.82 12.56 -0.66
N THR A 236 -5.76 11.76 -0.18
CA THR A 236 -5.53 10.87 0.97
C THR A 236 -4.45 9.85 0.70
N SER A 237 -4.49 9.22 -0.48
CA SER A 237 -3.45 8.26 -0.87
C SER A 237 -2.09 8.94 -0.99
N PHE A 238 -2.05 10.16 -1.54
CA PHE A 238 -0.82 10.94 -1.64
C PHE A 238 -0.24 11.26 -0.26
N LEU A 239 -1.05 11.69 0.70
CA LEU A 239 -0.60 11.96 2.08
C LEU A 239 -0.09 10.67 2.76
N THR A 240 -0.78 9.55 2.55
CA THR A 240 -0.38 8.27 3.17
C THR A 240 0.95 7.76 2.62
N LEU A 241 1.18 7.88 1.31
CA LEU A 241 2.39 7.40 0.64
C LEU A 241 3.52 8.43 0.64
N GLY A 242 3.21 9.71 0.86
CA GLY A 242 4.17 10.81 0.93
C GLY A 242 5.17 10.73 2.08
N ILE A 243 4.97 9.81 3.05
CA ILE A 243 5.91 9.57 4.13
C ILE A 243 7.24 8.94 3.63
N HIS A 244 7.20 8.18 2.53
CA HIS A 244 8.38 7.52 1.98
C HIS A 244 9.48 8.52 1.56
N PRO A 245 9.20 9.55 0.74
CA PRO A 245 10.18 10.58 0.43
C PRO A 245 10.78 11.29 1.65
N VAL A 246 9.99 11.50 2.70
CA VAL A 246 10.48 12.12 3.95
C VAL A 246 11.52 11.24 4.62
N ILE A 247 11.23 9.94 4.71
CA ILE A 247 12.17 8.96 5.28
C ILE A 247 13.42 8.86 4.40
N GLU A 248 13.25 8.71 3.08
CA GLU A 248 14.35 8.61 2.12
C GLU A 248 15.27 9.82 2.17
N ARG A 249 14.73 11.02 2.28
CA ARG A 249 15.49 12.25 2.50
C ARG A 249 16.31 12.18 3.80
N GLY A 250 15.70 11.69 4.88
CA GLY A 250 16.37 11.49 6.15
C GLY A 250 17.53 10.50 6.02
N LEU A 251 17.30 9.34 5.39
CA LEU A 251 18.33 8.32 5.16
C LEU A 251 19.47 8.82 4.27
N ALA A 252 19.13 9.57 3.22
CA ALA A 252 20.11 10.17 2.30
C ALA A 252 20.96 11.27 2.94
N SER A 253 20.56 11.79 4.10
CA SER A 253 21.32 12.81 4.85
C SER A 253 22.34 12.21 5.83
N MET A 254 22.42 10.86 5.92
CA MET A 254 23.35 10.17 6.81
C MET A 254 24.74 10.00 6.17
N PRO A 255 25.81 9.88 6.97
CA PRO A 255 27.14 9.58 6.45
C PRO A 255 27.21 8.28 5.65
N ASP A 256 26.38 7.27 6.02
CA ASP A 256 26.21 5.97 5.38
C ASP A 256 24.96 5.92 4.48
N ALA A 257 24.67 7.00 3.76
CA ALA A 257 23.47 7.18 2.95
C ALA A 257 23.20 5.98 2.01
N SER A 258 24.23 5.49 1.29
CA SER A 258 24.08 4.37 0.37
C SER A 258 23.59 3.10 1.07
N GLN A 259 24.18 2.77 2.21
CA GLN A 259 23.80 1.58 2.99
C GLN A 259 22.42 1.73 3.63
N SER A 260 22.12 2.90 4.18
CA SER A 260 20.82 3.20 4.77
C SER A 260 19.69 3.13 3.74
N LEU A 261 19.90 3.69 2.55
CA LEU A 261 18.95 3.62 1.42
C LEU A 261 18.80 2.20 0.87
N ALA A 262 19.87 1.39 0.86
CA ALA A 262 19.82 -0.01 0.44
C ALA A 262 19.12 -0.91 1.45
N ALA A 263 19.31 -0.68 2.75
CA ALA A 263 18.66 -1.45 3.81
C ALA A 263 17.15 -1.15 3.93
N TRP A 264 16.75 0.09 3.62
CA TRP A 264 15.37 0.55 3.82
C TRP A 264 14.29 -0.27 3.07
N PRO A 265 14.43 -0.60 1.79
CA PRO A 265 13.45 -1.46 1.09
C PRO A 265 13.27 -2.82 1.75
N VAL A 266 14.34 -3.40 2.29
CA VAL A 266 14.32 -4.70 3.00
C VAL A 266 13.55 -4.55 4.32
N ILE A 267 13.88 -3.53 5.13
CA ILE A 267 13.18 -3.20 6.38
C ILE A 267 11.69 -2.98 6.10
N PHE A 268 11.37 -2.17 5.10
CA PHE A 268 9.99 -1.84 4.74
C PHE A 268 9.21 -3.07 4.29
N SER A 269 9.83 -3.97 3.53
CA SER A 269 9.18 -5.20 3.07
C SER A 269 8.87 -6.15 4.23
N ILE A 270 9.76 -6.30 5.22
CA ILE A 270 9.52 -7.08 6.45
C ILE A 270 8.36 -6.47 7.26
N MET A 271 8.36 -5.14 7.42
CA MET A 271 7.28 -4.43 8.09
C MET A 271 5.94 -4.64 7.38
N LEU A 272 5.92 -4.54 6.05
CA LEU A 272 4.71 -4.69 5.26
C LEU A 272 4.16 -6.12 5.32
N LEU A 273 5.05 -7.11 5.27
CA LEU A 273 4.71 -8.52 5.38
C LEU A 273 4.02 -8.83 6.72
N THR A 274 4.62 -8.38 7.82
CA THR A 274 4.14 -8.68 9.18
C THR A 274 2.87 -7.93 9.56
N ARG A 275 2.66 -6.72 9.02
CA ARG A 275 1.43 -5.92 9.28
C ARG A 275 0.27 -6.22 8.33
N SER A 276 0.50 -6.99 7.26
CA SER A 276 -0.51 -7.28 6.21
C SER A 276 -1.81 -7.86 6.76
N GLY A 277 -1.74 -8.78 7.72
CA GLY A 277 -2.90 -9.34 8.40
C GLY A 277 -3.72 -8.30 9.19
N GLY A 278 -3.04 -7.32 9.79
CA GLY A 278 -3.67 -6.20 10.47
C GLY A 278 -4.39 -5.25 9.50
N MET A 279 -3.82 -5.02 8.32
CA MET A 279 -4.47 -4.19 7.27
C MET A 279 -5.77 -4.82 6.77
N ALA A 280 -5.81 -6.14 6.58
CA ALA A 280 -7.00 -6.88 6.19
C ALA A 280 -8.15 -6.79 7.22
N TYR A 281 -7.84 -6.49 8.47
CA TYR A 281 -8.80 -6.52 9.56
C TYR A 281 -9.86 -5.42 9.49
N GLN A 282 -9.57 -4.30 8.83
CA GLN A 282 -10.54 -3.21 8.64
C GLN A 282 -11.82 -3.68 7.94
N GLU A 283 -11.69 -4.50 6.88
CA GLU A 283 -12.82 -5.03 6.12
C GLU A 283 -13.67 -6.01 6.96
N VAL A 284 -13.01 -6.78 7.82
CA VAL A 284 -13.69 -7.69 8.76
C VAL A 284 -14.58 -6.93 9.73
N VAL A 285 -14.05 -5.85 10.32
CA VAL A 285 -14.81 -5.03 11.28
C VAL A 285 -16.00 -4.34 10.60
N ILE A 286 -15.80 -3.78 9.41
CA ILE A 286 -16.90 -3.16 8.64
C ILE A 286 -18.00 -4.16 8.34
N SER A 287 -17.63 -5.41 8.02
CA SER A 287 -18.58 -6.44 7.59
C SER A 287 -19.32 -7.14 8.73
N LEU A 288 -18.73 -7.22 9.93
CA LEU A 288 -19.24 -8.02 11.04
C LEU A 288 -19.66 -7.23 12.27
N ASN A 289 -19.53 -5.90 12.27
CA ASN A 289 -19.86 -5.05 13.41
C ASN A 289 -21.32 -4.54 13.34
N ASP A 290 -22.26 -5.45 13.42
CA ASP A 290 -23.70 -5.22 13.27
C ASP A 290 -24.47 -5.14 14.59
N SER A 291 -23.84 -5.52 15.73
CA SER A 291 -24.43 -5.55 17.06
C SER A 291 -23.41 -5.28 18.17
N GLU A 292 -23.90 -4.91 19.37
CA GLU A 292 -23.04 -4.67 20.53
C GLU A 292 -22.28 -5.93 20.95
N GLU A 293 -22.90 -7.10 20.87
CA GLU A 293 -22.25 -8.38 21.15
C GLU A 293 -21.10 -8.63 20.19
N ASN A 294 -21.35 -8.43 18.88
CA ASN A 294 -20.33 -8.60 17.83
C ASN A 294 -19.19 -7.60 17.99
N HIS A 295 -19.50 -6.37 18.35
CA HIS A 295 -18.51 -5.35 18.70
C HIS A 295 -17.56 -5.80 19.83
N ARG A 296 -18.07 -6.39 20.90
CA ARG A 296 -17.27 -6.90 22.02
C ARG A 296 -16.32 -8.02 21.58
N ILE A 297 -16.81 -8.94 20.74
CA ILE A 297 -16.02 -10.03 20.19
C ILE A 297 -14.93 -9.50 19.26
N LEU A 298 -15.26 -8.57 18.36
CA LEU A 298 -14.30 -7.94 17.45
C LEU A 298 -13.21 -7.17 18.20
N ARG A 299 -13.56 -6.42 19.25
CA ARG A 299 -12.59 -5.74 20.10
C ARG A 299 -11.61 -6.71 20.77
N GLY A 300 -12.11 -7.82 21.32
CA GLY A 300 -11.27 -8.86 21.91
C GLY A 300 -10.38 -9.55 20.88
N PHE A 301 -10.89 -9.79 19.65
CA PHE A 301 -10.12 -10.35 18.56
C PHE A 301 -9.04 -9.39 18.06
N THR A 302 -9.31 -8.08 18.00
CA THR A 302 -8.33 -7.05 17.61
C THR A 302 -7.06 -7.12 18.45
N LEU A 303 -7.22 -7.17 19.77
CA LEU A 303 -6.07 -7.24 20.70
C LEU A 303 -5.28 -8.54 20.49
N ARG A 304 -5.97 -9.69 20.41
CA ARG A 304 -5.32 -10.98 20.20
C ARG A 304 -4.60 -11.03 18.88
N LEU A 305 -5.23 -10.61 17.79
CA LEU A 305 -4.63 -10.59 16.45
C LEU A 305 -3.41 -9.67 16.41
N GLY A 306 -3.57 -8.42 16.86
CA GLY A 306 -2.49 -7.43 16.83
C GLY A 306 -1.30 -7.87 17.70
N SER A 307 -1.55 -8.37 18.91
CA SER A 307 -0.50 -8.89 19.79
C SER A 307 0.19 -10.11 19.19
N SER A 308 -0.56 -11.04 18.57
CA SER A 308 0.04 -12.21 17.91
C SER A 308 0.92 -11.82 16.72
N LEU A 309 0.48 -10.88 15.87
CA LEU A 309 1.28 -10.40 14.75
C LEU A 309 2.56 -9.68 15.19
N SER A 310 2.47 -8.83 16.24
CA SER A 310 3.68 -8.20 16.81
C SER A 310 4.58 -9.21 17.51
N LEU A 311 4.02 -10.21 18.20
CA LEU A 311 4.82 -11.27 18.81
C LEU A 311 5.58 -12.07 17.76
N ILE A 312 4.93 -12.41 16.63
CA ILE A 312 5.59 -13.05 15.49
C ILE A 312 6.75 -12.19 14.99
N MET A 313 6.55 -10.88 14.84
CA MET A 313 7.62 -9.97 14.43
C MET A 313 8.75 -9.88 15.47
N VAL A 314 8.42 -9.80 16.76
CA VAL A 314 9.41 -9.82 17.85
C VAL A 314 10.23 -11.12 17.83
N ILE A 315 9.58 -12.28 17.75
CA ILE A 315 10.28 -13.57 17.64
C ILE A 315 11.17 -13.56 16.40
N PHE A 316 10.66 -13.13 15.25
CA PHE A 316 11.44 -13.09 14.01
C PHE A 316 12.69 -12.22 14.15
N VAL A 317 12.58 -11.03 14.74
CA VAL A 317 13.65 -10.03 14.80
C VAL A 317 14.66 -10.29 15.93
N PHE A 318 14.22 -10.88 17.07
CA PHE A 318 15.09 -11.12 18.24
C PHE A 318 15.62 -12.56 18.33
N THR A 319 15.42 -13.38 17.28
CA THR A 319 16.00 -14.71 17.16
C THR A 319 16.86 -14.81 15.89
N PRO A 320 17.65 -15.88 15.70
CA PRO A 320 18.42 -16.10 14.47
C PRO A 320 17.62 -16.17 13.17
N LEU A 321 16.29 -16.09 13.22
CA LEU A 321 15.42 -16.13 12.03
C LEU A 321 15.66 -14.95 11.10
N ILE A 322 15.95 -13.76 11.63
CA ILE A 322 16.24 -12.59 10.78
C ILE A 322 17.58 -12.77 10.04
N ASP A 323 18.59 -13.36 10.72
CA ASP A 323 19.89 -13.65 10.08
C ASP A 323 19.73 -14.70 9.00
N PHE A 324 18.97 -15.76 9.26
CA PHE A 324 18.62 -16.77 8.25
C PHE A 324 17.90 -16.14 7.05
N TYR A 325 16.96 -15.25 7.31
CA TYR A 325 16.23 -14.54 6.26
C TYR A 325 17.16 -13.65 5.42
N ASN A 326 18.01 -12.86 6.07
CA ASN A 326 18.95 -11.96 5.39
C ASN A 326 20.02 -12.70 4.61
N THR A 327 20.57 -13.82 5.17
CA THR A 327 21.67 -14.57 4.54
C THR A 327 21.20 -15.58 3.52
N THR A 328 20.14 -16.36 3.82
CA THR A 328 19.75 -17.50 3.02
C THR A 328 18.63 -17.19 2.04
N ILE A 329 17.61 -16.44 2.48
CA ILE A 329 16.45 -16.13 1.66
C ILE A 329 16.75 -14.97 0.73
N LEU A 330 17.17 -13.83 1.28
CA LEU A 330 17.40 -12.60 0.51
C LEU A 330 18.82 -12.47 -0.02
N ASP A 331 19.82 -13.08 0.64
CA ASP A 331 21.24 -12.92 0.34
C ASP A 331 21.68 -11.43 0.34
N VAL A 332 21.24 -10.72 1.37
CA VAL A 332 21.53 -9.29 1.55
C VAL A 332 23.02 -9.13 1.86
N PRO A 333 23.71 -8.09 1.33
CA PRO A 333 25.09 -7.78 1.70
C PRO A 333 25.29 -7.72 3.21
N ARG A 334 26.37 -8.34 3.73
CA ARG A 334 26.60 -8.49 5.18
C ARG A 334 26.71 -7.16 5.93
N ASN A 335 27.23 -6.12 5.27
CA ASN A 335 27.32 -4.77 5.83
C ASN A 335 25.94 -4.13 6.10
N LEU A 336 24.87 -4.62 5.48
CA LEU A 336 23.51 -4.13 5.70
C LEU A 336 22.76 -4.87 6.82
N HIS A 337 23.24 -6.03 7.28
CA HIS A 337 22.53 -6.87 8.26
C HIS A 337 22.23 -6.12 9.56
N GLY A 338 23.21 -5.38 10.08
CA GLY A 338 23.06 -4.56 11.30
C GLY A 338 22.00 -3.48 11.13
N LEU A 339 21.96 -2.81 9.97
CA LEU A 339 20.97 -1.77 9.67
C LEU A 339 19.57 -2.36 9.51
N VAL A 340 19.45 -3.51 8.82
CA VAL A 340 18.16 -4.21 8.68
C VAL A 340 17.64 -4.65 10.05
N LEU A 341 18.50 -5.22 10.90
CA LEU A 341 18.14 -5.61 12.26
C LEU A 341 17.67 -4.40 13.07
N LEU A 342 18.44 -3.33 13.12
CA LEU A 342 18.14 -2.12 13.89
C LEU A 342 16.82 -1.47 13.45
N GLY A 343 16.61 -1.33 12.14
CA GLY A 343 15.39 -0.76 11.58
C GLY A 343 14.17 -1.61 11.85
N THR A 344 14.26 -2.94 11.73
CA THR A 344 13.13 -3.85 12.01
C THR A 344 12.82 -3.96 13.50
N GLN A 345 13.82 -3.91 14.38
CA GLN A 345 13.62 -3.87 15.83
C GLN A 345 12.83 -2.63 16.27
N SER A 346 13.18 -1.45 15.72
CA SER A 346 12.51 -0.19 16.04
C SER A 346 11.04 -0.16 15.58
N ALA A 347 10.65 -1.07 14.66
CA ALA A 347 9.33 -1.16 14.05
C ALA A 347 8.48 -2.35 14.57
N CYS A 348 8.94 -3.10 15.57
CA CYS A 348 8.31 -4.36 16.00
C CYS A 348 6.86 -4.22 16.54
N LEU A 349 6.45 -3.02 16.96
CA LEU A 349 5.08 -2.73 17.40
C LEU A 349 4.12 -2.37 16.24
N ILE A 350 4.62 -2.10 15.05
CA ILE A 350 3.81 -1.65 13.92
C ILE A 350 2.67 -2.63 13.56
N PRO A 351 2.82 -3.97 13.61
CA PRO A 351 1.71 -4.87 13.33
C PRO A 351 0.54 -4.73 14.32
N LEU A 352 0.82 -4.58 15.62
CA LEU A 352 -0.19 -4.31 16.65
C LEU A 352 -0.89 -2.97 16.39
N LEU A 353 -0.10 -1.91 16.20
CA LEU A 353 -0.61 -0.57 15.95
C LEU A 353 -1.48 -0.52 14.69
N THR A 354 -1.04 -1.16 13.59
CA THR A 354 -1.83 -1.26 12.35
C THR A 354 -3.16 -1.97 12.58
N THR A 355 -3.19 -3.05 13.37
CA THR A 355 -4.42 -3.79 13.65
C THR A 355 -5.40 -2.95 14.47
N LEU A 356 -4.92 -2.24 15.50
CA LEU A 356 -5.71 -1.32 16.32
C LEU A 356 -6.23 -0.13 15.49
N GLN A 357 -5.41 0.45 14.64
CA GLN A 357 -5.83 1.52 13.72
C GLN A 357 -6.90 1.03 12.74
N SER A 358 -6.72 -0.15 12.14
CA SER A 358 -7.69 -0.77 11.23
C SER A 358 -9.06 -0.94 11.89
N TYR A 359 -9.08 -1.38 13.15
CA TYR A 359 -10.29 -1.47 13.94
C TYR A 359 -10.96 -0.10 14.16
N LEU A 360 -10.23 0.90 14.64
CA LEU A 360 -10.79 2.24 14.90
C LEU A 360 -11.22 2.96 13.62
N ARG A 361 -10.45 2.84 12.54
CA ARG A 361 -10.82 3.41 11.23
C ARG A 361 -12.13 2.79 10.71
N ALA A 362 -12.30 1.47 10.85
CA ALA A 362 -13.55 0.79 10.50
C ALA A 362 -14.75 1.34 11.30
N LEU A 363 -14.61 1.52 12.62
CA LEU A 363 -15.67 2.08 13.48
C LEU A 363 -16.02 3.53 13.08
N LEU A 364 -15.01 4.36 12.78
CA LEU A 364 -15.23 5.73 12.31
C LEU A 364 -15.87 5.79 10.93
N MET A 365 -15.57 4.82 10.04
CA MET A 365 -16.27 4.69 8.75
C MET A 365 -17.74 4.33 8.94
N LEU A 366 -18.06 3.36 9.80
CA LEU A 366 -19.43 2.98 10.12
C LEU A 366 -20.22 4.16 10.74
N SER A 367 -19.54 4.99 11.52
CA SER A 367 -20.12 6.23 12.10
C SER A 367 -20.12 7.44 11.16
N ARG A 368 -19.75 7.27 9.87
CA ARG A 368 -19.63 8.33 8.84
C ARG A 368 -18.69 9.48 9.21
N LYS A 369 -17.67 9.24 10.04
CA LYS A 369 -16.68 10.24 10.50
C LYS A 369 -15.32 10.06 9.81
N THR A 370 -15.35 9.90 8.51
CA THR A 370 -14.13 9.67 7.68
C THR A 370 -13.13 10.82 7.74
N ALA A 371 -13.57 12.06 7.97
CA ALA A 371 -12.69 13.22 8.11
C ALA A 371 -11.66 13.06 9.25
N ALA A 372 -12.04 12.41 10.35
CA ALA A 372 -11.14 12.14 11.47
C ALA A 372 -9.98 11.20 11.09
N ILE A 373 -10.22 10.28 10.14
CA ILE A 373 -9.19 9.37 9.64
C ILE A 373 -8.10 10.16 8.92
N TYR A 374 -8.48 11.14 8.09
CA TYR A 374 -7.51 11.98 7.37
C TYR A 374 -6.70 12.86 8.32
N GLN A 375 -7.36 13.46 9.32
CA GLN A 375 -6.68 14.25 10.35
C GLN A 375 -5.67 13.41 11.14
N ALA A 376 -6.02 12.17 11.47
CA ALA A 376 -5.14 11.23 12.15
C ALA A 376 -3.91 10.89 11.30
N ILE A 377 -4.09 10.63 9.99
CA ILE A 377 -3.00 10.36 9.05
C ILE A 377 -2.06 11.55 8.94
N ILE A 378 -2.59 12.76 8.80
CA ILE A 378 -1.79 14.00 8.74
C ILE A 378 -0.99 14.17 10.03
N LEU A 379 -1.61 13.96 11.18
CA LEU A 379 -0.94 14.07 12.48
C LEU A 379 0.19 13.04 12.60
N GLY A 380 -0.06 11.79 12.23
CA GLY A 380 0.96 10.73 12.20
C GLY A 380 2.11 11.06 11.26
N PHE A 381 1.81 11.59 10.07
CA PHE A 381 2.79 12.06 9.10
C PHE A 381 3.71 13.16 9.69
N VAL A 382 3.12 14.20 10.27
CA VAL A 382 3.87 15.31 10.89
C VAL A 382 4.77 14.80 12.01
N VAL A 383 4.23 13.97 12.91
CA VAL A 383 4.99 13.40 14.03
C VAL A 383 6.14 12.54 13.52
N THR A 384 5.90 11.66 12.54
CA THR A 384 6.96 10.85 11.92
C THR A 384 8.06 11.73 11.36
N THR A 385 7.69 12.77 10.60
CA THR A 385 8.64 13.74 10.03
C THR A 385 9.50 14.38 11.11
N VAL A 386 8.89 14.92 12.16
CA VAL A 386 9.60 15.59 13.26
C VAL A 386 10.58 14.64 13.97
N ILE A 387 10.17 13.37 14.17
CA ILE A 387 11.02 12.38 14.86
C ILE A 387 12.16 11.92 13.96
N VAL A 388 11.92 11.70 12.68
CA VAL A 388 12.99 11.33 11.73
C VAL A 388 14.05 12.42 11.70
N TRP A 389 13.66 13.68 11.47
CA TRP A 389 14.60 14.79 11.39
C TRP A 389 15.27 15.11 12.73
N GLY A 390 14.47 15.19 13.80
CA GLY A 390 15.00 15.43 15.14
C GLY A 390 15.89 14.29 15.68
N GLY A 391 15.69 13.06 15.21
CA GLY A 391 16.57 11.93 15.51
C GLY A 391 17.91 12.03 14.79
N ILE A 392 17.86 12.35 13.49
CA ILE A 392 19.06 12.55 12.66
C ILE A 392 19.90 13.70 13.20
N ASP A 393 19.29 14.83 13.51
CA ASP A 393 19.98 16.00 14.08
C ASP A 393 20.68 15.69 15.43
N ARG A 394 20.17 14.68 16.17
CA ARG A 394 20.78 14.19 17.42
C ARG A 394 21.78 13.04 17.23
N GLY A 395 22.11 12.68 15.99
CA GLY A 395 23.08 11.65 15.67
C GLY A 395 22.55 10.21 15.75
N LEU A 396 21.23 10.00 15.72
CA LEU A 396 20.68 8.66 15.59
C LEU A 396 20.90 8.11 14.17
N HIS A 397 21.15 6.81 14.08
CA HIS A 397 21.16 6.14 12.77
C HIS A 397 19.85 6.36 12.01
N GLY A 398 19.94 6.64 10.71
CA GLY A 398 18.77 6.97 9.88
C GLY A 398 17.67 5.91 9.90
N VAL A 399 18.03 4.63 9.78
CA VAL A 399 17.05 3.52 9.83
C VAL A 399 16.38 3.39 11.20
N LEU A 400 17.08 3.70 12.30
CA LEU A 400 16.52 3.74 13.65
C LEU A 400 15.54 4.92 13.78
N ALA A 401 15.96 6.11 13.37
CA ALA A 401 15.10 7.30 13.38
C ALA A 401 13.84 7.09 12.54
N ALA A 402 13.95 6.45 11.38
CA ALA A 402 12.83 6.10 10.50
C ALA A 402 11.88 5.11 11.18
N GLY A 403 12.36 4.02 11.74
CA GLY A 403 11.54 3.01 12.41
C GLY A 403 10.85 3.54 13.67
N LEU A 404 11.57 4.31 14.51
CA LEU A 404 11.01 5.00 15.68
C LEU A 404 9.99 6.05 15.26
N GLY A 405 10.31 6.85 14.23
CA GLY A 405 9.41 7.86 13.69
C GLY A 405 8.08 7.26 13.25
N LEU A 406 8.13 6.18 12.48
CA LEU A 406 6.92 5.45 12.08
C LEU A 406 6.17 4.88 13.29
N THR A 407 6.86 4.24 14.22
CA THR A 407 6.23 3.63 15.39
C THR A 407 5.53 4.67 16.26
N ILE A 408 6.19 5.79 16.57
CA ILE A 408 5.63 6.87 17.39
C ILE A 408 4.52 7.60 16.61
N GLY A 409 4.71 7.83 15.29
CA GLY A 409 3.68 8.39 14.42
C GLY A 409 2.40 7.55 14.46
N HIS A 410 2.52 6.23 14.38
CA HIS A 410 1.39 5.30 14.49
C HIS A 410 0.73 5.32 15.88
N ILE A 411 1.52 5.46 16.96
CA ILE A 411 1.00 5.60 18.34
C ILE A 411 0.15 6.87 18.47
N ILE A 412 0.65 8.00 17.98
CA ILE A 412 -0.06 9.29 18.06
C ILE A 412 -1.31 9.26 17.19
N GLU A 413 -1.22 8.72 15.97
CA GLU A 413 -2.38 8.50 15.11
C GLU A 413 -3.45 7.65 15.81
N LEU A 414 -3.05 6.53 16.43
CA LEU A 414 -3.93 5.66 17.19
C LEU A 414 -4.60 6.39 18.36
N GLY A 415 -3.82 7.17 19.11
CA GLY A 415 -4.34 7.99 20.24
C GLY A 415 -5.41 8.99 19.77
N PHE A 416 -5.17 9.67 18.65
CA PHE A 416 -6.12 10.59 18.06
C PHE A 416 -7.41 9.88 17.58
N LEU A 417 -7.28 8.76 16.85
CA LEU A 417 -8.43 7.95 16.43
C LEU A 417 -9.26 7.47 17.63
N TYR A 418 -8.59 7.02 18.69
CA TYR A 418 -9.26 6.57 19.91
C TYR A 418 -9.98 7.71 20.65
N PHE A 419 -9.36 8.89 20.71
CA PHE A 419 -9.99 10.08 21.30
C PHE A 419 -11.28 10.48 20.57
N ILE A 420 -11.25 10.51 19.25
CA ILE A 420 -12.44 10.80 18.43
C ILE A 420 -13.49 9.69 18.59
N TYR A 421 -13.08 8.41 18.59
CA TYR A 421 -13.97 7.28 18.79
C TYR A 421 -14.73 7.38 20.12
N ARG A 422 -14.04 7.65 21.23
CA ARG A 422 -14.68 7.78 22.56
C ARG A 422 -15.76 8.86 22.63
N ARG A 423 -15.63 9.93 21.84
CA ARG A 423 -16.64 10.99 21.78
C ARG A 423 -17.89 10.61 20.96
N GLN A 424 -17.91 9.42 20.34
CA GLN A 424 -18.94 9.03 19.38
C GLN A 424 -19.65 7.70 19.69
N ASP A 425 -19.52 7.17 20.90
CA ASP A 425 -20.19 5.93 21.32
C ASP A 425 -21.72 5.96 21.05
N ALA A 426 -22.36 7.12 21.18
CA ALA A 426 -23.77 7.29 20.89
C ALA A 426 -24.14 7.06 19.40
N ALA A 427 -23.30 7.49 18.47
CA ALA A 427 -23.56 7.32 17.03
C ALA A 427 -23.43 5.86 16.59
N LEU A 428 -22.52 5.10 17.19
CA LEU A 428 -22.37 3.65 16.95
C LEU A 428 -23.58 2.87 17.47
N ARG A 429 -24.12 3.23 18.64
CA ARG A 429 -25.34 2.62 19.19
C ARG A 429 -26.55 2.84 18.29
N LEU A 430 -26.68 4.04 17.71
CA LEU A 430 -27.72 4.35 16.72
C LEU A 430 -27.57 3.50 15.44
N HIS A 431 -26.33 3.25 14.99
CA HIS A 431 -26.08 2.37 13.84
C HIS A 431 -26.55 0.93 14.12
N TRP A 432 -26.27 0.37 15.30
CA TRP A 432 -26.74 -0.97 15.67
C TRP A 432 -28.27 -1.04 15.81
N GLN A 433 -28.91 -0.01 16.35
CA GLN A 433 -30.38 0.05 16.45
C GLN A 433 -31.04 0.07 15.07
N SER A 434 -30.49 0.82 14.12
CA SER A 434 -30.98 0.85 12.74
C SER A 434 -30.75 -0.48 12.01
N ALA A 435 -29.62 -1.16 12.25
CA ALA A 435 -29.35 -2.48 11.66
C ALA A 435 -30.31 -3.56 12.18
N VAL A 436 -30.65 -3.53 13.47
CA VAL A 436 -31.64 -4.44 14.09
C VAL A 436 -33.06 -4.18 13.54
N ALA A 437 -33.43 -2.91 13.36
CA ALA A 437 -34.75 -2.55 12.81
C ALA A 437 -34.92 -3.00 11.35
N LEU A 438 -33.86 -3.01 10.56
CA LEU A 438 -33.87 -3.52 9.18
C LEU A 438 -33.88 -5.05 9.10
N ALA A 439 -33.32 -5.75 10.11
CA ALA A 439 -33.30 -7.21 10.16
C ALA A 439 -34.56 -7.84 10.79
N GLY A 440 -35.38 -7.06 11.48
CA GLY A 440 -36.63 -7.49 12.13
C GLY A 440 -37.91 -7.12 11.37
N GLY A 441 -37.79 -6.58 10.16
CA GLY A 441 -38.91 -6.16 9.31
C GLY A 441 -39.23 -7.10 8.15
N ASP A 442 -38.73 -8.35 8.16
CA ASP A 442 -39.10 -9.43 7.20
C ASP A 442 -40.01 -10.48 7.87
#